data_6f05da259bccac6c1b3f70600408f11a
#
_entry.id   6f05da259bccac6c1b3f70600408f11a
#
_cell.length_a   1.000
_cell.length_b   1.000
_cell.length_c   1.000
_cell.angle_alpha   90.00
_cell.angle_beta   90.00
_cell.angle_gamma   90.00
#
_symmetry.space_group_name_H-M   'P 1'
#
loop_
_entity.id
_entity.type
_entity.pdbx_description
1 polymer ?
#
loop_
_entity_poly.entity_id
_entity_poly.type
_entity_poly.pdbx_seq_one_letter_code
_entity_poly.pdbx_strand_id
1 'polypeptide(L)'
;MSNMIVLIIFAAFIVYMVISYIYQQRIMKTLTEEEFRAGYRKAQLIDVREPNEFEGGHILGARNIPLSQLKQRKSEIRPDKPVYLYCQNNIRSGRAAQTLRKNGCKEIYNLKGGFKKWGGKIKSKN
;
A
#
# COMPACT_ATOMS: atom_id res chain seq x y z
N MET A 1 25.17 -6.65 33.00
CA MET A 1 23.69 -6.80 33.05
C MET A 1 22.96 -5.85 32.10
N SER A 2 23.30 -4.56 32.11
CA SER A 2 22.63 -3.61 31.20
C SER A 2 22.81 -3.96 29.72
N ASN A 3 23.98 -4.54 29.34
CA ASN A 3 24.22 -4.94 27.95
C ASN A 3 23.35 -6.11 27.53
N MET A 4 23.02 -7.02 28.41
CA MET A 4 22.13 -8.14 28.10
C MET A 4 20.70 -7.66 27.84
N ILE A 5 20.23 -6.70 28.65
CA ILE A 5 18.90 -6.13 28.47
C ILE A 5 18.79 -5.43 27.13
N VAL A 6 19.82 -4.64 26.76
CA VAL A 6 19.86 -3.95 25.47
C VAL A 6 19.84 -4.95 24.31
N LEU A 7 20.62 -6.03 24.43
CA LEU A 7 20.66 -7.07 23.40
C LEU A 7 19.30 -7.79 23.26
N ILE A 8 18.63 -8.05 24.37
CA ILE A 8 17.31 -8.68 24.35
C ILE A 8 16.28 -7.77 23.67
N ILE A 9 16.30 -6.47 24.00
CA ILE A 9 15.38 -5.49 23.41
C ILE A 9 15.65 -5.38 21.92
N PHE A 10 16.92 -5.33 21.51
CA PHE A 10 17.30 -5.24 20.11
C PHE A 10 16.86 -6.48 19.33
N ALA A 11 17.09 -7.68 19.93
CA ALA A 11 16.66 -8.93 19.31
C ALA A 11 15.13 -8.99 19.15
N ALA A 12 14.39 -8.56 20.19
CA ALA A 12 12.93 -8.52 20.14
C ALA A 12 12.45 -7.56 19.04
N PHE A 13 13.12 -6.42 18.89
CA PHE A 13 12.80 -5.46 17.84
C PHE A 13 13.00 -6.06 16.44
N ILE A 14 14.12 -6.77 16.25
CA ILE A 14 14.40 -7.42 14.96
C ILE A 14 13.35 -8.48 14.66
N VAL A 15 13.00 -9.30 15.66
CA VAL A 15 11.96 -10.33 15.48
C VAL A 15 10.63 -9.69 15.11
N TYR A 16 10.26 -8.60 15.77
CA TYR A 16 9.04 -7.86 15.45
C TYR A 16 9.07 -7.35 14.02
N MET A 17 10.18 -6.78 13.58
CA MET A 17 10.33 -6.27 12.22
C MET A 17 10.19 -7.38 11.18
N VAL A 18 10.81 -8.54 11.44
CA VAL A 18 10.74 -9.69 10.54
C VAL A 18 9.30 -10.21 10.45
N ILE A 19 8.64 -10.36 11.58
CA ILE A 19 7.26 -10.85 11.61
C ILE A 19 6.33 -9.87 10.89
N SER A 20 6.49 -8.56 11.11
CA SER A 20 5.70 -7.54 10.43
C SER A 20 5.90 -7.60 8.92
N TYR A 21 7.14 -7.75 8.47
CA TYR A 21 7.47 -7.85 7.05
C TYR A 21 6.79 -9.08 6.44
N ILE A 22 6.91 -10.24 7.08
CA ILE A 22 6.29 -11.47 6.58
C ILE A 22 4.77 -11.32 6.52
N TYR A 23 4.18 -10.73 7.55
CA TYR A 23 2.72 -10.49 7.58
C TYR A 23 2.28 -9.61 6.41
N GLN A 24 2.98 -8.51 6.16
CA GLN A 24 2.66 -7.63 5.04
C GLN A 24 2.76 -8.35 3.70
N GLN A 25 3.75 -9.21 3.53
CA GLN A 25 3.91 -10.00 2.30
C GLN A 25 2.77 -11.00 2.09
N ARG A 26 2.19 -11.49 3.17
CA ARG A 26 1.08 -12.44 3.09
C ARG A 26 -0.26 -11.78 2.78
N ILE A 27 -0.49 -10.59 3.30
CA ILE A 27 -1.77 -9.91 3.14
C ILE A 27 -1.82 -9.04 1.88
N MET A 28 -0.67 -8.76 1.28
CA MET A 28 -0.57 -7.90 0.10
C MET A 28 0.41 -8.52 -0.89
N LYS A 29 -0.07 -8.78 -2.10
CA LYS A 29 0.79 -9.29 -3.16
C LYS A 29 1.33 -8.12 -3.97
N THR A 30 2.66 -8.04 -4.11
CA THR A 30 3.29 -7.01 -4.91
C THR A 30 3.37 -7.48 -6.35
N LEU A 31 2.81 -6.70 -7.26
CA LEU A 31 2.77 -7.00 -8.69
C LEU A 31 3.80 -6.15 -9.44
N THR A 32 4.39 -6.72 -10.47
CA THR A 32 5.21 -5.93 -11.40
C THR A 32 4.31 -4.92 -12.12
N GLU A 33 4.93 -3.92 -12.76
CA GLU A 33 4.15 -2.93 -13.52
C GLU A 33 3.29 -3.61 -14.59
N GLU A 34 3.85 -4.60 -15.27
CA GLU A 34 3.14 -5.34 -16.30
C GLU A 34 1.92 -6.07 -15.74
N GLU A 35 2.10 -6.78 -14.63
CA GLU A 35 1.00 -7.48 -13.96
C GLU A 35 -0.06 -6.50 -13.44
N PHE A 36 0.39 -5.38 -12.90
CA PHE A 36 -0.50 -4.35 -12.38
C PHE A 36 -1.34 -3.74 -13.51
N ARG A 37 -0.71 -3.45 -14.64
CA ARG A 37 -1.41 -2.91 -15.81
C ARG A 37 -2.49 -3.86 -16.33
N ALA A 38 -2.26 -5.15 -16.21
CA ALA A 38 -3.19 -6.14 -16.73
C ALA A 38 -4.52 -6.15 -15.99
N GLY A 39 -4.55 -5.71 -14.71
CA GLY A 39 -5.75 -5.83 -13.88
C GLY A 39 -6.29 -4.58 -13.24
N TYR A 40 -5.54 -3.48 -13.22
CA TYR A 40 -5.92 -2.33 -12.40
C TYR A 40 -7.21 -1.64 -12.84
N ARG A 41 -7.55 -1.69 -14.12
CA ARG A 41 -8.77 -1.03 -14.61
C ARG A 41 -10.05 -1.73 -14.17
N LYS A 42 -9.96 -3.03 -13.87
CA LYS A 42 -11.10 -3.82 -13.40
C LYS A 42 -11.17 -3.91 -11.89
N ALA A 43 -10.27 -3.24 -11.20
CA ALA A 43 -10.18 -3.28 -9.75
C ALA A 43 -10.42 -1.91 -9.15
N GLN A 44 -10.50 -1.86 -7.83
CA GLN A 44 -10.53 -0.60 -7.10
C GLN A 44 -9.10 -0.08 -7.04
N LEU A 45 -8.79 0.97 -7.79
CA LEU A 45 -7.44 1.52 -7.86
C LEU A 45 -7.33 2.70 -6.90
N ILE A 46 -6.50 2.53 -5.87
CA ILE A 46 -6.38 3.50 -4.77
C ILE A 46 -4.95 4.03 -4.69
N ASP A 47 -4.84 5.35 -4.70
CA ASP A 47 -3.59 6.06 -4.45
C ASP A 47 -3.57 6.48 -3.00
N VAL A 48 -2.64 5.93 -2.20
CA VAL A 48 -2.58 6.21 -0.76
C VAL A 48 -1.58 7.31 -0.41
N ARG A 49 -1.11 8.04 -1.43
CA ARG A 49 -0.25 9.21 -1.23
C ARG A 49 -1.06 10.41 -0.75
N GLU A 50 -0.37 11.46 -0.33
CA GLU A 50 -1.04 12.68 0.09
C GLU A 50 -1.71 13.39 -1.10
N PRO A 51 -2.75 14.23 -0.85
CA PRO A 51 -3.48 14.87 -1.94
C PRO A 51 -2.62 15.71 -2.87
N ASN A 52 -1.62 16.40 -2.35
CA ASN A 52 -0.74 17.22 -3.21
C ASN A 52 0.11 16.34 -4.14
N GLU A 53 0.53 15.18 -3.70
CA GLU A 53 1.23 14.22 -4.55
C GLU A 53 0.30 13.71 -5.65
N PHE A 54 -0.93 13.38 -5.28
CA PHE A 54 -1.94 12.90 -6.22
C PHE A 54 -2.26 13.96 -7.30
N GLU A 55 -2.44 15.18 -6.90
CA GLU A 55 -2.75 16.28 -7.83
C GLU A 55 -1.61 16.54 -8.81
N GLY A 56 -0.37 16.34 -8.39
CA GLY A 56 0.80 16.52 -9.25
C GLY A 56 0.96 15.45 -10.31
N GLY A 57 0.25 14.34 -10.19
CA GLY A 57 0.27 13.25 -11.14
C GLY A 57 -0.10 11.95 -10.46
N HIS A 58 -1.01 11.20 -11.09
CA HIS A 58 -1.44 9.91 -10.56
C HIS A 58 -1.81 8.97 -11.71
N ILE A 59 -1.92 7.69 -11.42
CA ILE A 59 -2.32 6.71 -12.42
C ILE A 59 -3.75 7.01 -12.87
N LEU A 60 -3.98 7.02 -14.16
CA LEU A 60 -5.28 7.32 -14.72
C LEU A 60 -6.35 6.39 -14.16
N GLY A 61 -7.39 6.97 -13.58
CA GLY A 61 -8.49 6.22 -12.98
C GLY A 61 -8.34 5.96 -11.49
N ALA A 62 -7.23 6.38 -10.88
CA ALA A 62 -7.01 6.17 -9.45
C ALA A 62 -7.85 7.12 -8.61
N ARG A 63 -8.34 6.60 -7.46
CA ARG A 63 -8.98 7.41 -6.44
C ARG A 63 -7.96 7.69 -5.34
N ASN A 64 -7.92 8.91 -4.87
CA ASN A 64 -7.00 9.27 -3.79
C ASN A 64 -7.67 9.08 -2.43
N ILE A 65 -7.14 8.14 -1.66
CA ILE A 65 -7.51 7.97 -0.26
C ILE A 65 -6.18 7.92 0.51
N PRO A 66 -5.70 9.07 0.99
CA PRO A 66 -4.42 9.11 1.67
C PRO A 66 -4.37 8.17 2.87
N LEU A 67 -3.20 7.61 3.15
CA LEU A 67 -3.03 6.72 4.28
C LEU A 67 -3.54 7.35 5.58
N SER A 68 -3.33 8.65 5.75
CA SER A 68 -3.77 9.39 6.93
C SER A 68 -5.29 9.42 7.09
N GLN A 69 -6.05 9.22 6.00
CA GLN A 69 -7.51 9.27 6.01
C GLN A 69 -8.15 7.89 5.79
N LEU A 70 -7.35 6.87 5.61
CA LEU A 70 -7.85 5.57 5.20
C LEU A 70 -8.80 4.96 6.22
N LYS A 71 -8.51 5.09 7.51
CA LYS A 71 -9.38 4.57 8.57
C LYS A 71 -10.77 5.21 8.54
N GLN A 72 -10.82 6.52 8.35
CA GLN A 72 -12.09 7.26 8.32
C GLN A 72 -12.87 6.99 7.03
N ARG A 73 -12.15 6.71 5.94
CA ARG A 73 -12.74 6.56 4.62
C ARG A 73 -12.79 5.12 4.11
N LYS A 74 -12.57 4.15 4.99
CA LYS A 74 -12.56 2.74 4.59
C LYS A 74 -13.87 2.25 3.98
N SER A 75 -14.98 2.90 4.31
CA SER A 75 -16.28 2.55 3.73
C SER A 75 -16.38 2.84 2.23
N GLU A 76 -15.46 3.65 1.70
CA GLU A 76 -15.40 3.92 0.25
C GLU A 76 -14.78 2.76 -0.52
N ILE A 77 -14.22 1.77 0.17
CA ILE A 77 -13.56 0.62 -0.45
C ILE A 77 -14.37 -0.63 -0.16
N ARG A 78 -14.71 -1.36 -1.22
CA ARG A 78 -15.49 -2.60 -1.09
C ARG A 78 -14.57 -3.76 -0.71
N PRO A 79 -14.81 -4.44 0.43
CA PRO A 79 -13.96 -5.56 0.83
C PRO A 79 -14.12 -6.81 -0.04
N ASP A 80 -15.23 -6.93 -0.78
CA ASP A 80 -15.53 -8.09 -1.63
C ASP A 80 -14.93 -7.99 -3.04
N LYS A 81 -14.21 -6.92 -3.34
CA LYS A 81 -13.59 -6.72 -4.65
C LYS A 81 -12.08 -6.54 -4.51
N PRO A 82 -11.30 -6.91 -5.54
CA PRO A 82 -9.86 -6.68 -5.50
C PRO A 82 -9.52 -5.20 -5.33
N VAL A 83 -8.51 -4.93 -4.51
CA VAL A 83 -7.99 -3.58 -4.30
C VAL A 83 -6.57 -3.52 -4.85
N TYR A 84 -6.34 -2.62 -5.79
CA TYR A 84 -5.01 -2.31 -6.32
C TYR A 84 -4.60 -0.97 -5.74
N LEU A 85 -3.52 -0.97 -4.99
CA LEU A 85 -3.06 0.26 -4.35
C LEU A 85 -1.61 0.54 -4.67
N TYR A 86 -1.21 1.79 -4.53
CA TYR A 86 0.16 2.19 -4.73
C TYR A 86 0.46 3.44 -3.90
N CYS A 87 1.72 3.61 -3.59
CA CYS A 87 2.23 4.83 -2.99
C CYS A 87 3.43 5.31 -3.80
N GLN A 88 4.19 6.24 -3.27
CA GLN A 88 5.32 6.79 -4.02
C GLN A 88 6.44 5.74 -4.19
N ASN A 89 6.75 4.98 -3.14
CA ASN A 89 7.90 4.07 -3.13
C ASN A 89 7.69 2.79 -2.30
N ASN A 90 6.45 2.31 -2.15
CA ASN A 90 6.07 1.08 -1.44
C ASN A 90 5.95 1.17 0.08
N ILE A 91 6.45 2.21 0.73
CA ILE A 91 6.46 2.27 2.20
C ILE A 91 5.05 2.39 2.78
N ARG A 92 4.26 3.34 2.26
CA ARG A 92 2.90 3.58 2.76
C ARG A 92 1.92 2.49 2.38
N SER A 93 2.20 1.75 1.29
CA SER A 93 1.32 0.68 0.83
C SER A 93 1.16 -0.45 1.84
N GLY A 94 2.24 -0.82 2.53
CA GLY A 94 2.18 -1.87 3.54
C GLY A 94 1.23 -1.55 4.68
N ARG A 95 1.26 -0.30 5.15
CA ARG A 95 0.35 0.14 6.22
C ARG A 95 -1.09 0.21 5.73
N ALA A 96 -1.28 0.66 4.50
CA ALA A 96 -2.62 0.71 3.90
C ALA A 96 -3.19 -0.71 3.80
N ALA A 97 -2.38 -1.67 3.38
CA ALA A 97 -2.82 -3.07 3.28
C ALA A 97 -3.26 -3.62 4.62
N GLN A 98 -2.54 -3.32 5.70
CA GLN A 98 -2.93 -3.76 7.03
C GLN A 98 -4.29 -3.20 7.44
N THR A 99 -4.52 -1.92 7.19
CA THR A 99 -5.80 -1.28 7.49
C THR A 99 -6.94 -1.93 6.68
N LEU A 100 -6.71 -2.15 5.39
CA LEU A 100 -7.71 -2.76 4.52
C LEU A 100 -7.99 -4.21 4.90
N ARG A 101 -6.96 -4.96 5.28
CA ARG A 101 -7.14 -6.34 5.71
C ARG A 101 -8.03 -6.42 6.96
N LYS A 102 -7.83 -5.51 7.91
CA LYS A 102 -8.69 -5.44 9.09
C LYS A 102 -10.13 -5.11 8.73
N ASN A 103 -10.35 -4.41 7.62
CA ASN A 103 -11.67 -4.06 7.12
C ASN A 103 -12.29 -5.18 6.28
N GLY A 104 -11.63 -6.33 6.16
CA GLY A 104 -12.17 -7.49 5.45
C GLY A 104 -11.71 -7.66 4.01
N CYS A 105 -10.83 -6.79 3.51
CA CYS A 105 -10.29 -6.93 2.15
C CYS A 105 -9.35 -8.14 2.10
N LYS A 106 -9.63 -9.07 1.20
CA LYS A 106 -8.83 -10.30 1.06
C LYS A 106 -7.86 -10.24 -0.11
N GLU A 107 -8.21 -9.52 -1.17
CA GLU A 107 -7.39 -9.42 -2.37
C GLU A 107 -6.80 -8.02 -2.46
N ILE A 108 -5.58 -7.87 -1.96
CA ILE A 108 -4.88 -6.59 -1.92
C ILE A 108 -3.59 -6.72 -2.72
N TYR A 109 -3.42 -5.85 -3.71
CA TYR A 109 -2.27 -5.87 -4.61
C TYR A 109 -1.58 -4.51 -4.58
N ASN A 110 -0.26 -4.54 -4.67
CA ASN A 110 0.57 -3.35 -4.61
C ASN A 110 1.43 -3.25 -5.86
N LEU A 111 1.65 -2.03 -6.33
CA LEU A 111 2.52 -1.77 -7.49
C LEU A 111 3.99 -1.77 -7.05
N LYS A 112 4.77 -2.68 -7.62
CA LYS A 112 6.21 -2.73 -7.35
C LYS A 112 6.88 -1.43 -7.77
N GLY A 113 7.65 -0.85 -6.87
CA GLY A 113 8.35 0.42 -7.13
C GLY A 113 7.48 1.66 -6.95
N GLY A 114 6.16 1.51 -6.81
CA GLY A 114 5.25 2.63 -6.61
C GLY A 114 5.12 3.54 -7.81
N PHE A 115 4.49 4.69 -7.60
CA PHE A 115 4.26 5.66 -8.67
C PHE A 115 5.55 6.18 -9.29
N LYS A 116 6.60 6.29 -8.51
CA LYS A 116 7.89 6.80 -8.97
C LYS A 116 8.40 6.05 -10.22
N LYS A 117 8.11 4.76 -10.31
CA LYS A 117 8.57 3.92 -11.42
C LYS A 117 7.47 3.61 -12.44
N TRP A 118 6.29 4.20 -12.29
CA TRP A 118 5.17 3.92 -13.19
C TRP A 118 5.41 4.52 -14.56
N GLY A 119 5.30 3.70 -15.61
CA GLY A 119 5.44 4.13 -17.01
C GLY A 119 4.15 4.15 -17.79
N GLY A 120 3.01 3.90 -17.15
CA GLY A 120 1.71 3.87 -17.82
C GLY A 120 1.07 5.25 -17.90
N LYS A 121 -0.23 5.26 -18.24
CA LYS A 121 -0.99 6.49 -18.39
C LYS A 121 -1.19 7.17 -17.04
N ILE A 122 -1.04 8.48 -17.02
CA ILE A 122 -1.25 9.29 -15.82
C ILE A 122 -2.19 10.45 -16.10
N LYS A 123 -2.74 11.01 -15.04
CA LYS A 123 -3.53 12.22 -15.07
C LYS A 123 -2.94 13.19 -14.06
N SER A 124 -2.91 14.47 -14.39
CA SER A 124 -2.50 15.52 -13.46
C SER A 124 -3.50 16.65 -13.52
N LYS A 125 -3.47 17.50 -12.49
CA LYS A 125 -4.41 18.61 -12.39
C LYS A 125 -4.18 19.67 -13.49
N ASN A 126 -2.97 19.71 -14.02
CA ASN A 126 -2.65 20.68 -15.08
C ASN A 126 -2.90 20.06 -16.47
#